data_75d383c73641731db1baa49c84e7ee09
#
_entry.id   75d383c73641731db1baa49c84e7ee09
#
_cell.length_a   1.000
_cell.length_b   1.000
_cell.length_c   1.000
_cell.angle_alpha   90.00
_cell.angle_beta   90.00
_cell.angle_gamma   90.00
#
_symmetry.space_group_name_H-M   'P 1'
#
loop_
_entity.id
_entity.type
_entity.pdbx_description
1 polymer ?
#
loop_
_entity_poly.entity_id
_entity_poly.type
_entity_poly.pdbx_seq_one_letter_code
_entity_poly.pdbx_strand_id
1 'polypeptide(L)'
;IYERKNYSLGLDAYFLMLKKVEQYLIKIKDAKRLDLAKICFYLKVKQATPRSSSNLYLQKRLVFLRRICKVWGWYRSFVASLDNASRWKYATVKQRRHEILSSLLESYKALIRFSLLHNIEYAITSDDAGVLSRKIYAAIDEYPTKILVTHSELSSSLEESTLSFVQASSSSVCRKGWHVFTAPMDSLEILSTKASYIAKNATEAVAWTAFNHLLTKRTRIQVKSRLQSIDGDKIKYLLSDIEQFFGNGDLKVSQLELQKPREIVKAMLVVNFEDDATNDFMITPSDLEIGDSLSCGRQKMCLIGSLELLTLNSWGEINCIPYPQGEVGILQILALIVQPQILKYSKEPQAIFNTLKICSYSNSHRVLIKYDLEATIRGIVSCYSEYESNYVFAVGHNTYEAKVDDDGTVVIHKNSLFRANEDEIMVLSKFGMRPEYALQVPAVVRDHASIGVIQYFFKKDEDSWSIYIVNERNEVKTFTKFKGSRSKLVNAINRYYTQESENSSLQVLNFNLPQYFILSDDQQTVKPFTI
;
A
#
# COMPACT_ATOMS: atom_id res chain seq x y z
N ILE A 1 -24.52 -25.13 32.93
CA ILE A 1 -25.88 -25.44 33.37
C ILE A 1 -26.57 -24.12 33.70
N TYR A 2 -26.92 -23.36 32.67
CA TYR A 2 -27.78 -22.20 32.83
C TYR A 2 -29.17 -22.59 32.37
N GLU A 3 -29.98 -22.81 33.31
CA GLU A 3 -31.41 -23.01 33.39
C GLU A 3 -32.22 -23.08 32.10
N ARG A 4 -32.75 -24.24 31.84
CA ARG A 4 -33.76 -24.56 30.82
C ARG A 4 -35.07 -23.76 30.93
N LYS A 5 -35.19 -22.78 31.83
CA LYS A 5 -36.44 -22.02 32.05
C LYS A 5 -36.47 -20.63 31.38
N ASN A 6 -35.37 -20.12 30.91
CA ASN A 6 -35.37 -18.94 30.08
C ASN A 6 -34.62 -19.27 28.79
N TYR A 7 -35.29 -19.34 27.67
CA TYR A 7 -34.72 -19.16 26.36
C TYR A 7 -34.17 -17.71 26.27
N SER A 8 -33.32 -17.39 27.21
CA SER A 8 -32.68 -16.10 27.31
C SER A 8 -31.45 -16.16 26.42
N LEU A 9 -31.19 -15.10 25.74
CA LEU A 9 -29.96 -14.80 24.99
C LEU A 9 -28.67 -15.02 25.82
N GLY A 10 -28.78 -15.43 27.06
CA GLY A 10 -27.66 -15.81 27.92
C GLY A 10 -26.85 -17.01 27.48
N LEU A 11 -27.31 -17.73 26.44
CA LEU A 11 -26.58 -18.83 25.80
C LEU A 11 -25.97 -18.44 24.45
N ASP A 12 -26.15 -17.20 23.98
CA ASP A 12 -25.48 -16.72 22.78
C ASP A 12 -23.97 -16.64 23.03
N ALA A 13 -23.18 -17.33 22.20
CA ALA A 13 -21.74 -17.42 22.35
C ALA A 13 -21.07 -16.02 22.36
N TYR A 14 -21.56 -15.11 21.53
CA TYR A 14 -21.06 -13.72 21.49
C TYR A 14 -21.34 -12.96 22.78
N PHE A 15 -22.51 -13.19 23.39
CA PHE A 15 -22.84 -12.56 24.65
C PHE A 15 -22.01 -13.12 25.81
N LEU A 16 -21.79 -14.43 25.86
CA LEU A 16 -20.92 -15.05 26.87
C LEU A 16 -19.47 -14.56 26.72
N MET A 17 -18.99 -14.45 25.48
CA MET A 17 -17.68 -13.89 25.20
C MET A 17 -17.59 -12.41 25.65
N LEU A 18 -18.59 -11.59 25.32
CA LEU A 18 -18.64 -10.21 25.81
C LEU A 18 -18.56 -10.14 27.31
N LYS A 19 -19.30 -10.98 28.05
CA LYS A 19 -19.26 -10.99 29.53
C LYS A 19 -17.88 -11.30 30.08
N LYS A 20 -17.14 -12.20 29.45
CA LYS A 20 -15.73 -12.49 29.83
C LYS A 20 -14.82 -11.30 29.53
N VAL A 21 -14.99 -10.68 28.36
CA VAL A 21 -14.24 -9.47 28.00
C VAL A 21 -14.56 -8.30 28.94
N GLU A 22 -15.83 -8.06 29.27
CA GLU A 22 -16.25 -7.05 30.25
C GLU A 22 -15.57 -7.28 31.62
N GLN A 23 -15.64 -8.50 32.16
CA GLN A 23 -15.01 -8.85 33.43
C GLN A 23 -13.50 -8.55 33.41
N TYR A 24 -12.81 -8.93 32.34
CA TYR A 24 -11.39 -8.69 32.18
C TYR A 24 -11.07 -7.19 32.08
N LEU A 25 -11.75 -6.45 31.22
CA LEU A 25 -11.50 -5.02 30.98
C LEU A 25 -11.84 -4.16 32.20
N ILE A 26 -12.86 -4.53 32.98
CA ILE A 26 -13.17 -3.90 34.27
C ILE A 26 -12.04 -4.16 35.28
N LYS A 27 -11.53 -5.40 35.34
CA LYS A 27 -10.44 -5.77 36.25
C LYS A 27 -9.16 -4.97 35.98
N ILE A 28 -8.83 -4.73 34.70
CA ILE A 28 -7.65 -3.94 34.29
C ILE A 28 -7.94 -2.44 34.19
N LYS A 29 -9.16 -1.98 34.50
CA LYS A 29 -9.61 -0.57 34.46
C LYS A 29 -9.51 0.07 33.08
N ASP A 30 -9.70 -0.69 32.00
CA ASP A 30 -9.67 -0.20 30.63
C ASP A 30 -11.08 0.15 30.13
N ALA A 31 -11.53 1.35 30.47
CA ALA A 31 -12.86 1.83 30.08
C ALA A 31 -13.00 2.02 28.56
N LYS A 32 -11.94 2.44 27.85
CA LYS A 32 -11.99 2.70 26.41
C LYS A 32 -12.26 1.42 25.62
N ARG A 33 -11.49 0.35 25.88
CA ARG A 33 -11.72 -0.93 25.22
C ARG A 33 -13.04 -1.58 25.66
N LEU A 34 -13.48 -1.34 26.90
CA LEU A 34 -14.77 -1.82 27.37
C LEU A 34 -15.92 -1.22 26.57
N ASP A 35 -15.92 0.09 26.35
CA ASP A 35 -16.94 0.76 25.53
C ASP A 35 -16.89 0.31 24.08
N LEU A 36 -15.69 0.18 23.51
CA LEU A 36 -15.51 -0.35 22.16
C LEU A 36 -16.06 -1.77 22.02
N ALA A 37 -15.78 -2.68 22.96
CA ALA A 37 -16.29 -4.05 22.94
C ALA A 37 -17.82 -4.09 22.96
N LYS A 38 -18.46 -3.23 23.78
CA LYS A 38 -19.92 -3.07 23.81
C LYS A 38 -20.48 -2.57 22.48
N ILE A 39 -19.82 -1.57 21.86
CA ILE A 39 -20.21 -1.04 20.54
C ILE A 39 -20.10 -2.14 19.46
N CYS A 40 -18.98 -2.85 19.41
CA CYS A 40 -18.77 -3.94 18.46
C CYS A 40 -19.83 -5.04 18.62
N PHE A 41 -20.13 -5.43 19.85
CA PHE A 41 -21.21 -6.39 20.14
C PHE A 41 -22.56 -5.87 19.64
N TYR A 42 -22.91 -4.63 19.96
CA TYR A 42 -24.18 -4.04 19.53
C TYR A 42 -24.31 -4.07 18.00
N LEU A 43 -23.30 -3.58 17.28
CA LEU A 43 -23.30 -3.53 15.82
C LEU A 43 -23.41 -4.93 15.22
N LYS A 44 -22.66 -5.92 15.73
CA LYS A 44 -22.70 -7.31 15.25
C LYS A 44 -24.06 -7.94 15.42
N VAL A 45 -24.67 -7.79 16.60
CA VAL A 45 -25.99 -8.35 16.89
C VAL A 45 -27.08 -7.63 16.09
N LYS A 46 -26.95 -6.32 15.89
CA LYS A 46 -27.90 -5.51 15.11
C LYS A 46 -27.84 -5.84 13.61
N GLN A 47 -26.65 -5.98 13.05
CA GLN A 47 -26.43 -6.34 11.65
C GLN A 47 -27.08 -7.70 11.32
N ALA A 48 -26.99 -8.66 12.23
CA ALA A 48 -27.59 -9.98 12.07
C ALA A 48 -29.12 -10.00 12.26
N THR A 49 -29.76 -8.84 12.54
CA THR A 49 -31.19 -8.76 12.85
C THR A 49 -31.90 -7.85 11.86
N PRO A 50 -32.63 -8.38 10.86
CA PRO A 50 -33.38 -7.60 9.89
C PRO A 50 -34.43 -6.69 10.59
N ARG A 51 -34.64 -5.49 10.06
CA ARG A 51 -35.59 -4.50 10.65
C ARG A 51 -37.05 -4.97 10.61
N SER A 52 -37.43 -5.82 9.68
CA SER A 52 -38.81 -6.26 9.41
C SER A 52 -38.92 -7.79 9.45
N SER A 53 -38.55 -8.42 10.56
CA SER A 53 -38.72 -9.85 10.69
C SER A 53 -39.95 -10.18 11.52
N SER A 54 -40.85 -10.99 10.96
CA SER A 54 -41.95 -11.65 11.70
C SER A 54 -41.45 -12.73 12.66
N ASN A 55 -40.15 -13.03 12.66
CA ASN A 55 -39.56 -14.05 13.49
C ASN A 55 -39.49 -13.61 14.96
N LEU A 56 -40.23 -14.31 15.82
CA LEU A 56 -40.33 -14.05 17.26
C LEU A 56 -38.94 -14.03 17.96
N TYR A 57 -38.00 -14.88 17.49
CA TYR A 57 -36.64 -14.93 18.04
C TYR A 57 -35.88 -13.63 17.80
N LEU A 58 -35.99 -13.05 16.61
CA LEU A 58 -35.34 -11.79 16.25
C LEU A 58 -35.96 -10.61 17.01
N GLN A 59 -37.25 -10.62 17.24
CA GLN A 59 -37.92 -9.63 18.10
C GLN A 59 -37.43 -9.71 19.55
N LYS A 60 -37.30 -10.89 20.11
CA LYS A 60 -36.72 -11.09 21.46
C LYS A 60 -35.30 -10.58 21.55
N ARG A 61 -34.50 -10.76 20.49
CA ARG A 61 -33.12 -10.25 20.37
C ARG A 61 -33.07 -8.71 20.43
N LEU A 62 -33.98 -8.02 19.74
CA LEU A 62 -34.08 -6.56 19.78
C LEU A 62 -34.50 -6.04 21.16
N VAL A 63 -35.45 -6.71 21.81
CA VAL A 63 -35.86 -6.36 23.19
C VAL A 63 -34.68 -6.51 24.15
N PHE A 64 -33.91 -7.58 24.02
CA PHE A 64 -32.71 -7.80 24.82
C PHE A 64 -31.66 -6.70 24.58
N LEU A 65 -31.37 -6.34 23.32
CA LEU A 65 -30.45 -5.25 23.02
C LEU A 65 -30.86 -3.93 23.67
N ARG A 66 -32.17 -3.60 23.62
CA ARG A 66 -32.70 -2.40 24.29
C ARG A 66 -32.50 -2.44 25.81
N ARG A 67 -32.67 -3.59 26.44
CA ARG A 67 -32.43 -3.76 27.89
C ARG A 67 -30.95 -3.58 28.23
N ILE A 68 -30.07 -4.22 27.47
CA ILE A 68 -28.63 -4.13 27.73
C ILE A 68 -28.07 -2.73 27.53
N CYS A 69 -28.56 -1.98 26.51
CA CYS A 69 -28.20 -0.57 26.31
C CYS A 69 -28.60 0.31 27.53
N LYS A 70 -29.74 0.03 28.15
CA LYS A 70 -30.12 0.70 29.40
C LYS A 70 -29.17 0.36 30.57
N VAL A 71 -28.77 -0.90 30.70
CA VAL A 71 -27.80 -1.34 31.72
C VAL A 71 -26.45 -0.68 31.52
N TRP A 72 -26.04 -0.47 30.25
CA TRP A 72 -24.80 0.24 29.93
C TRP A 72 -24.89 1.75 30.12
N GLY A 73 -26.07 2.31 30.40
CA GLY A 73 -26.29 3.73 30.54
C GLY A 73 -26.24 4.52 29.22
N TRP A 74 -26.47 3.85 28.11
CA TRP A 74 -26.43 4.51 26.80
C TRP A 74 -27.65 5.38 26.54
N TYR A 75 -27.40 6.62 26.10
CA TYR A 75 -28.45 7.56 25.72
C TYR A 75 -29.13 7.13 24.40
N ARG A 76 -30.39 7.50 24.24
CA ARG A 76 -31.16 7.20 23.02
C ARG A 76 -30.52 7.75 21.74
N SER A 77 -29.94 8.96 21.82
CA SER A 77 -29.22 9.58 20.69
C SER A 77 -27.99 8.78 20.28
N PHE A 78 -27.24 8.25 21.24
CA PHE A 78 -26.09 7.40 20.97
C PHE A 78 -26.50 6.07 20.31
N VAL A 79 -27.52 5.40 20.85
CA VAL A 79 -28.06 4.17 20.24
C VAL A 79 -28.56 4.44 18.82
N ALA A 80 -29.27 5.57 18.61
CA ALA A 80 -29.71 5.95 17.28
C ALA A 80 -28.55 6.20 16.31
N SER A 81 -27.43 6.74 16.75
CA SER A 81 -26.24 6.90 15.93
C SER A 81 -25.64 5.55 15.50
N LEU A 82 -25.64 4.55 16.38
CA LEU A 82 -25.23 3.18 16.07
C LEU A 82 -26.23 2.48 15.14
N ASP A 83 -27.54 2.71 15.33
CA ASP A 83 -28.57 2.20 14.42
C ASP A 83 -28.44 2.71 12.99
N ASN A 84 -27.86 3.88 12.83
CA ASN A 84 -27.57 4.50 11.54
C ASN A 84 -26.12 4.30 11.09
N ALA A 85 -25.42 3.28 11.57
CA ALA A 85 -24.02 3.01 11.20
C ALA A 85 -23.81 2.91 9.68
N SER A 86 -24.79 2.39 8.94
CA SER A 86 -24.75 2.34 7.48
C SER A 86 -24.72 3.72 6.79
N ARG A 87 -25.00 4.79 7.53
CA ARG A 87 -24.99 6.19 7.07
C ARG A 87 -23.81 6.98 7.62
N TRP A 88 -22.89 6.35 8.34
CA TRP A 88 -21.71 7.05 8.84
C TRP A 88 -20.87 7.57 7.70
N LYS A 89 -20.43 8.82 7.85
CA LYS A 89 -19.50 9.46 6.94
C LYS A 89 -18.06 9.09 7.27
N TYR A 90 -17.17 9.32 6.34
CA TYR A 90 -15.77 8.94 6.40
C TYR A 90 -15.08 9.27 7.74
N ALA A 91 -15.26 10.48 8.26
CA ALA A 91 -14.62 10.88 9.53
C ALA A 91 -15.00 9.96 10.70
N THR A 92 -16.28 9.61 10.82
CA THR A 92 -16.77 8.69 11.87
C THR A 92 -16.23 7.27 11.66
N VAL A 93 -16.25 6.79 10.42
CA VAL A 93 -15.76 5.44 10.09
C VAL A 93 -14.25 5.35 10.32
N LYS A 94 -13.48 6.36 9.92
CA LYS A 94 -12.03 6.45 10.16
C LYS A 94 -11.72 6.39 11.66
N GLN A 95 -12.44 7.17 12.47
CA GLN A 95 -12.25 7.16 13.93
C GLN A 95 -12.53 5.77 14.52
N ARG A 96 -13.67 5.16 14.17
CA ARG A 96 -14.04 3.83 14.68
C ARG A 96 -13.07 2.75 14.23
N ARG A 97 -12.63 2.81 12.98
CA ARG A 97 -11.60 1.91 12.47
C ARG A 97 -10.31 2.02 13.29
N HIS A 98 -9.85 3.23 13.54
CA HIS A 98 -8.65 3.44 14.37
C HIS A 98 -8.80 2.85 15.77
N GLU A 99 -9.94 3.07 16.44
CA GLU A 99 -10.23 2.51 17.75
C GLU A 99 -10.22 0.97 17.74
N ILE A 100 -10.82 0.34 16.72
CA ILE A 100 -10.85 -1.11 16.55
C ILE A 100 -9.44 -1.66 16.34
N LEU A 101 -8.69 -1.08 15.40
CA LEU A 101 -7.35 -1.54 15.05
C LEU A 101 -6.38 -1.39 16.24
N SER A 102 -6.45 -0.29 16.97
CA SER A 102 -5.65 -0.08 18.18
C SER A 102 -5.97 -1.12 19.24
N SER A 103 -7.26 -1.44 19.44
CA SER A 103 -7.68 -2.48 20.39
C SER A 103 -7.24 -3.89 19.96
N LEU A 104 -7.31 -4.19 18.67
CA LEU A 104 -6.83 -5.47 18.12
C LEU A 104 -5.32 -5.59 18.32
N LEU A 105 -4.57 -4.53 18.08
CA LEU A 105 -3.12 -4.48 18.28
C LEU A 105 -2.75 -4.76 19.74
N GLU A 106 -3.40 -4.08 20.69
CA GLU A 106 -3.17 -4.32 22.13
C GLU A 106 -3.55 -5.75 22.54
N SER A 107 -4.62 -6.28 21.97
CA SER A 107 -5.03 -7.67 22.25
C SER A 107 -4.03 -8.68 21.69
N TYR A 108 -3.51 -8.43 20.48
CA TYR A 108 -2.47 -9.24 19.86
C TYR A 108 -1.19 -9.23 20.71
N LYS A 109 -0.73 -8.05 21.14
CA LYS A 109 0.43 -7.93 22.05
C LYS A 109 0.24 -8.72 23.36
N ALA A 110 -0.94 -8.62 23.97
CA ALA A 110 -1.26 -9.36 25.19
C ALA A 110 -1.21 -10.88 24.96
N LEU A 111 -1.73 -11.34 23.81
CA LEU A 111 -1.75 -12.74 23.43
C LEU A 111 -0.34 -13.30 23.23
N ILE A 112 0.52 -12.58 22.51
CA ILE A 112 1.92 -12.98 22.29
C ILE A 112 2.68 -13.02 23.62
N ARG A 113 2.56 -11.99 24.48
CA ARG A 113 3.17 -11.99 25.81
C ARG A 113 2.73 -13.18 26.64
N PHE A 114 1.44 -13.51 26.62
CA PHE A 114 0.90 -14.65 27.34
C PHE A 114 1.48 -15.97 26.83
N SER A 115 1.55 -16.15 25.50
CA SER A 115 2.14 -17.34 24.88
C SER A 115 3.61 -17.53 25.27
N LEU A 116 4.40 -16.46 25.24
CA LEU A 116 5.81 -16.48 25.63
C LEU A 116 6.01 -16.80 27.12
N LEU A 117 5.19 -16.20 28.01
CA LEU A 117 5.30 -16.41 29.46
C LEU A 117 4.91 -17.82 29.90
N HIS A 118 4.05 -18.49 29.16
CA HIS A 118 3.50 -19.79 29.53
C HIS A 118 4.02 -20.94 28.65
N ASN A 119 4.98 -20.67 27.73
CA ASN A 119 5.53 -21.65 26.78
C ASN A 119 4.44 -22.43 26.03
N ILE A 120 3.38 -21.72 25.61
CA ILE A 120 2.26 -22.34 24.90
C ILE A 120 2.57 -22.36 23.42
N GLU A 121 3.40 -23.31 22.99
CA GLU A 121 3.82 -23.45 21.58
C GLU A 121 2.68 -23.92 20.66
N TYR A 122 1.63 -24.55 21.21
CA TYR A 122 0.57 -25.21 20.42
C TYR A 122 -0.76 -24.44 20.33
N ALA A 123 -0.94 -23.37 21.06
CA ALA A 123 -2.21 -22.63 21.08
C ALA A 123 -2.36 -21.67 19.90
N ILE A 124 -1.25 -21.18 19.38
CA ILE A 124 -1.18 -20.31 18.20
C ILE A 124 0.00 -20.81 17.39
N THR A 125 -0.28 -21.30 16.19
CA THR A 125 0.80 -21.68 15.28
C THR A 125 1.58 -20.43 14.85
N SER A 126 2.86 -20.58 14.53
CA SER A 126 3.67 -19.48 13.95
C SER A 126 2.99 -18.88 12.73
N ASP A 127 2.32 -19.71 11.95
CA ASP A 127 1.60 -19.31 10.74
C ASP A 127 0.38 -18.44 11.05
N ASP A 128 -0.42 -18.82 12.07
CA ASP A 128 -1.60 -18.02 12.48
C ASP A 128 -1.18 -16.67 13.06
N ALA A 129 -0.11 -16.64 13.86
CA ALA A 129 0.45 -15.41 14.38
C ALA A 129 1.00 -14.54 13.24
N GLY A 130 1.68 -15.13 12.26
CA GLY A 130 2.19 -14.45 11.08
C GLY A 130 1.08 -13.85 10.22
N VAL A 131 0.04 -14.62 9.93
CA VAL A 131 -1.13 -14.15 9.15
C VAL A 131 -1.83 -12.99 9.84
N LEU A 132 -2.09 -13.10 11.16
CA LEU A 132 -2.72 -12.04 11.92
C LEU A 132 -1.85 -10.79 11.98
N SER A 133 -0.54 -10.94 12.19
CA SER A 133 0.44 -9.87 12.15
C SER A 133 0.40 -9.13 10.81
N ARG A 134 0.50 -9.84 9.69
CA ARG A 134 0.46 -9.25 8.34
C ARG A 134 -0.85 -8.51 8.07
N LYS A 135 -1.97 -9.06 8.49
CA LYS A 135 -3.28 -8.42 8.35
C LYS A 135 -3.35 -7.12 9.15
N ILE A 136 -2.81 -7.10 10.36
CA ILE A 136 -2.74 -5.90 11.20
C ILE A 136 -1.81 -4.87 10.56
N TYR A 137 -0.62 -5.28 10.10
CA TYR A 137 0.32 -4.40 9.40
C TYR A 137 -0.29 -3.81 8.13
N ALA A 138 -0.89 -4.65 7.29
CA ALA A 138 -1.56 -4.17 6.07
C ALA A 138 -2.67 -3.15 6.37
N ALA A 139 -3.31 -3.24 7.54
CA ALA A 139 -4.38 -2.33 7.92
C ALA A 139 -3.90 -1.03 8.60
N ILE A 140 -2.80 -1.06 9.36
CA ILE A 140 -2.38 0.04 10.25
C ILE A 140 -1.15 0.77 9.74
N ASP A 141 -0.20 0.06 9.14
CA ASP A 141 1.10 0.63 8.82
C ASP A 141 0.99 1.75 7.79
N GLU A 142 1.57 2.89 8.13
CA GLU A 142 1.59 4.10 7.30
C GLU A 142 3.02 4.31 6.78
N TYR A 143 3.24 4.04 5.52
CA TYR A 143 4.48 4.41 4.85
C TYR A 143 4.21 5.37 3.67
N PRO A 144 5.20 6.13 3.23
CA PRO A 144 4.98 7.32 2.40
C PRO A 144 4.20 7.13 1.10
N THR A 145 4.16 5.93 0.54
CA THR A 145 3.47 5.65 -0.73
C THR A 145 2.14 4.94 -0.55
N LYS A 146 1.82 4.52 0.68
CA LYS A 146 0.62 3.74 0.96
C LYS A 146 -0.62 4.61 1.08
N ILE A 147 -1.66 4.20 0.40
CA ILE A 147 -3.00 4.76 0.53
C ILE A 147 -3.76 3.96 1.59
N LEU A 148 -4.11 4.62 2.69
CA LEU A 148 -4.94 3.99 3.71
C LEU A 148 -6.38 3.89 3.22
N VAL A 149 -6.87 2.67 3.13
CA VAL A 149 -8.23 2.36 2.71
C VAL A 149 -9.10 2.06 3.93
N THR A 150 -10.23 2.72 3.99
CA THR A 150 -11.26 2.46 5.00
C THR A 150 -12.30 1.53 4.38
N HIS A 151 -12.37 0.28 4.86
CA HIS A 151 -13.30 -0.69 4.30
C HIS A 151 -14.76 -0.24 4.46
N SER A 152 -15.55 -0.45 3.41
CA SER A 152 -16.98 -0.11 3.33
C SER A 152 -17.87 -0.96 4.24
N GLU A 153 -17.34 -1.98 4.91
CA GLU A 153 -18.10 -2.89 5.78
C GLU A 153 -18.81 -2.17 6.95
N LEU A 154 -18.28 -1.04 7.41
CA LEU A 154 -18.88 -0.25 8.50
C LEU A 154 -19.98 0.70 8.03
N SER A 155 -19.91 1.18 6.78
CA SER A 155 -20.89 2.09 6.21
C SER A 155 -20.99 1.92 4.70
N SER A 156 -22.22 1.84 4.20
CA SER A 156 -22.50 1.81 2.75
C SER A 156 -22.72 3.21 2.14
N SER A 157 -22.56 4.28 2.92
CA SER A 157 -22.86 5.66 2.52
C SER A 157 -21.68 6.60 2.72
N LEU A 158 -20.49 6.15 2.32
CA LEU A 158 -19.28 6.96 2.41
C LEU A 158 -19.22 8.07 1.35
N GLU A 159 -19.96 7.91 0.26
CA GLU A 159 -20.05 8.90 -0.82
C GLU A 159 -20.29 10.30 -0.29
N GLU A 160 -19.50 11.26 -0.79
CA GLU A 160 -19.66 12.68 -0.48
C GLU A 160 -20.33 13.39 -1.65
N SER A 161 -21.23 14.34 -1.32
CA SER A 161 -21.93 15.12 -2.34
C SER A 161 -21.02 16.10 -3.06
N THR A 162 -20.01 16.60 -2.34
CA THR A 162 -19.02 17.56 -2.86
C THR A 162 -17.64 17.23 -2.32
N LEU A 163 -16.65 17.24 -3.19
CA LEU A 163 -15.23 17.12 -2.84
C LEU A 163 -14.48 18.30 -3.45
N SER A 164 -13.63 18.92 -2.63
CA SER A 164 -12.76 20.00 -3.08
C SER A 164 -11.30 19.56 -3.02
N PHE A 165 -10.61 19.69 -4.16
CA PHE A 165 -9.20 19.39 -4.32
C PHE A 165 -8.43 20.69 -4.43
N VAL A 166 -7.55 20.97 -3.46
CA VAL A 166 -6.80 22.23 -3.37
C VAL A 166 -5.31 21.94 -3.36
N GLN A 167 -4.61 22.42 -4.37
CA GLN A 167 -3.15 22.34 -4.40
C GLN A 167 -2.56 23.46 -3.53
N ALA A 168 -1.84 23.08 -2.48
CA ALA A 168 -1.17 24.01 -1.57
C ALA A 168 0.34 23.98 -1.77
N SER A 169 0.94 25.17 -1.83
CA SER A 169 2.40 25.33 -1.69
C SER A 169 2.80 25.34 -0.22
N SER A 170 4.05 24.99 0.05
CA SER A 170 4.59 25.04 1.40
C SER A 170 4.51 26.45 1.97
N SER A 171 3.88 26.60 3.13
CA SER A 171 3.85 27.84 3.91
C SER A 171 3.97 27.49 5.39
N SER A 172 4.13 28.50 6.26
CA SER A 172 4.15 28.30 7.71
C SER A 172 2.86 27.65 8.27
N VAL A 173 1.78 27.70 7.52
CA VAL A 173 0.45 27.21 7.94
C VAL A 173 0.02 25.95 7.19
N CYS A 174 0.48 25.75 5.93
CA CYS A 174 0.05 24.65 5.08
C CYS A 174 1.21 23.76 4.64
N ARG A 175 1.03 22.43 4.72
CA ARG A 175 1.94 21.47 4.09
C ARG A 175 1.78 21.52 2.57
N LYS A 176 2.90 21.41 1.85
CA LYS A 176 2.87 21.24 0.39
C LYS A 176 2.12 19.96 0.02
N GLY A 177 1.27 20.02 -0.99
CA GLY A 177 0.55 18.87 -1.53
C GLY A 177 -0.88 19.18 -1.94
N TRP A 178 -1.63 18.13 -2.22
CA TRP A 178 -3.04 18.21 -2.57
C TRP A 178 -3.91 17.95 -1.33
N HIS A 179 -4.66 18.94 -0.94
CA HIS A 179 -5.57 18.89 0.20
C HIS A 179 -6.96 18.53 -0.28
N VAL A 180 -7.53 17.47 0.27
CA VAL A 180 -8.89 17.00 -0.04
C VAL A 180 -9.84 17.38 1.09
N PHE A 181 -10.91 18.10 0.74
CA PHE A 181 -11.96 18.50 1.67
C PHE A 181 -13.30 17.89 1.26
N THR A 182 -14.11 17.51 2.24
CA THR A 182 -15.48 17.00 2.06
C THR A 182 -16.53 18.13 2.14
N ALA A 183 -16.14 19.34 1.74
CA ALA A 183 -16.99 20.54 1.76
C ALA A 183 -16.75 21.38 0.50
N PRO A 184 -17.73 22.23 0.09
CA PRO A 184 -17.56 23.17 -1.02
C PRO A 184 -16.49 24.21 -0.73
N MET A 185 -15.76 24.66 -1.77
CA MET A 185 -14.74 25.70 -1.64
C MET A 185 -15.28 27.08 -1.22
N ASP A 186 -16.54 27.33 -1.50
CA ASP A 186 -17.19 28.62 -1.22
C ASP A 186 -17.53 28.80 0.28
N SER A 187 -17.42 27.75 1.08
CA SER A 187 -17.60 27.87 2.52
C SER A 187 -16.32 28.47 3.13
N LEU A 188 -16.45 29.62 3.78
CA LEU A 188 -15.37 30.27 4.55
C LEU A 188 -14.74 29.32 5.61
N GLU A 189 -15.44 28.24 5.94
CA GLU A 189 -15.00 27.17 6.82
C GLU A 189 -13.81 26.36 6.27
N ILE A 190 -13.56 26.31 4.95
CA ILE A 190 -12.41 25.60 4.38
C ILE A 190 -11.08 26.14 4.90
N LEU A 191 -10.97 27.43 5.12
CA LEU A 191 -9.74 28.05 5.63
C LEU A 191 -9.45 27.67 7.09
N SER A 192 -10.47 27.32 7.86
CA SER A 192 -10.39 26.89 9.25
C SER A 192 -10.54 25.37 9.42
N THR A 193 -11.02 24.67 8.39
CA THR A 193 -11.29 23.24 8.43
C THR A 193 -10.04 22.44 8.08
N LYS A 194 -9.74 21.42 8.88
CA LYS A 194 -8.65 20.50 8.59
C LYS A 194 -9.01 19.64 7.37
N ALA A 195 -8.10 19.54 6.40
CA ALA A 195 -8.24 18.64 5.27
C ALA A 195 -8.48 17.20 5.73
N SER A 196 -9.39 16.51 5.06
CA SER A 196 -9.68 15.08 5.31
C SER A 196 -8.49 14.20 4.97
N TYR A 197 -7.73 14.61 3.93
CA TYR A 197 -6.50 13.98 3.49
C TYR A 197 -5.55 15.02 2.86
N ILE A 198 -4.24 14.74 2.95
CA ILE A 198 -3.20 15.52 2.27
C ILE A 198 -2.36 14.54 1.48
N ALA A 199 -2.45 14.64 0.15
CA ALA A 199 -1.73 13.82 -0.80
C ALA A 199 -0.49 14.56 -1.32
N LYS A 200 0.50 13.81 -1.79
CA LYS A 200 1.73 14.37 -2.39
C LYS A 200 1.49 14.89 -3.79
N ASN A 201 0.64 14.22 -4.55
CA ASN A 201 0.28 14.54 -5.92
C ASN A 201 -1.24 14.36 -6.14
N ALA A 202 -1.73 14.82 -7.28
CA ALA A 202 -3.14 14.74 -7.63
C ALA A 202 -3.62 13.30 -7.82
N THR A 203 -2.80 12.45 -8.41
CA THR A 203 -3.12 11.01 -8.61
C THR A 203 -3.38 10.31 -7.27
N GLU A 204 -2.53 10.54 -6.28
CA GLU A 204 -2.72 10.01 -4.92
C GLU A 204 -4.01 10.53 -4.28
N ALA A 205 -4.33 11.83 -4.46
CA ALA A 205 -5.56 12.43 -3.94
C ALA A 205 -6.81 11.77 -4.54
N VAL A 206 -6.84 11.58 -5.86
CA VAL A 206 -7.95 10.92 -6.55
C VAL A 206 -8.04 9.45 -6.16
N ALA A 207 -6.93 8.72 -6.16
CA ALA A 207 -6.89 7.33 -5.76
C ALA A 207 -7.37 7.14 -4.32
N TRP A 208 -6.92 7.98 -3.38
CA TRP A 208 -7.40 7.94 -2.00
C TRP A 208 -8.91 8.13 -1.90
N THR A 209 -9.49 9.11 -2.63
CA THR A 209 -10.93 9.34 -2.60
C THR A 209 -11.72 8.21 -3.26
N ALA A 210 -11.18 7.61 -4.34
CA ALA A 210 -11.78 6.48 -5.04
C ALA A 210 -11.82 5.23 -4.15
N PHE A 211 -10.68 4.79 -3.62
CA PHE A 211 -10.59 3.59 -2.80
C PHE A 211 -11.27 3.71 -1.43
N ASN A 212 -11.52 4.93 -0.96
CA ASN A 212 -12.34 5.18 0.23
C ASN A 212 -13.82 5.43 -0.09
N HIS A 213 -14.25 5.24 -1.34
CA HIS A 213 -15.64 5.40 -1.80
C HIS A 213 -16.24 6.80 -1.53
N LEU A 214 -15.39 7.84 -1.43
CA LEU A 214 -15.83 9.22 -1.23
C LEU A 214 -16.23 9.87 -2.55
N LEU A 215 -15.45 9.57 -3.60
CA LEU A 215 -15.61 10.06 -4.94
C LEU A 215 -16.40 9.06 -5.78
N THR A 216 -17.50 9.52 -6.37
CA THR A 216 -18.32 8.76 -7.31
C THR A 216 -18.64 9.62 -8.54
N LYS A 217 -19.25 9.04 -9.56
CA LYS A 217 -19.72 9.77 -10.74
C LYS A 217 -20.71 10.91 -10.41
N ARG A 218 -21.39 10.84 -9.26
CA ARG A 218 -22.39 11.83 -8.80
C ARG A 218 -21.78 12.95 -7.97
N THR A 219 -20.58 12.75 -7.45
CA THR A 219 -19.90 13.74 -6.60
C THR A 219 -19.61 15.00 -7.39
N ARG A 220 -19.97 16.16 -6.83
CA ARG A 220 -19.56 17.47 -7.37
C ARG A 220 -18.09 17.69 -7.01
N ILE A 221 -17.28 17.92 -8.03
CA ILE A 221 -15.84 18.15 -7.86
C ILE A 221 -15.56 19.64 -8.02
N GLN A 222 -14.77 20.19 -7.10
CA GLN A 222 -14.20 21.53 -7.20
C GLN A 222 -12.68 21.40 -7.13
N VAL A 223 -11.97 22.06 -8.06
CA VAL A 223 -10.51 22.03 -8.12
C VAL A 223 -9.95 23.43 -8.02
N LYS A 224 -8.97 23.61 -7.15
CA LYS A 224 -8.17 24.83 -7.07
C LYS A 224 -6.70 24.45 -7.17
N SER A 225 -6.14 24.62 -8.36
CA SER A 225 -4.75 24.33 -8.66
C SER A 225 -4.10 25.52 -9.33
N ARG A 226 -2.80 25.63 -9.19
CA ARG A 226 -1.95 26.52 -9.99
C ARG A 226 -1.74 25.98 -11.41
N LEU A 227 -1.80 24.66 -11.52
CA LEU A 227 -1.72 23.95 -12.78
C LEU A 227 -3.12 23.95 -13.40
N GLN A 228 -3.28 24.64 -14.51
CA GLN A 228 -4.57 24.66 -15.26
C GLN A 228 -4.91 23.30 -15.89
N SER A 229 -4.02 22.33 -15.77
CA SER A 229 -4.12 21.01 -16.41
C SER A 229 -5.09 20.04 -15.73
N ILE A 230 -5.51 20.31 -14.47
CA ILE A 230 -6.41 19.43 -13.72
C ILE A 230 -7.75 20.11 -13.50
N ASP A 231 -8.80 19.48 -14.00
CA ASP A 231 -10.18 19.86 -13.80
C ASP A 231 -11.02 18.69 -13.23
N GLY A 232 -12.31 18.93 -13.02
CA GLY A 232 -13.21 17.92 -12.50
C GLY A 232 -13.44 16.74 -13.44
N ASP A 233 -13.38 16.97 -14.74
CA ASP A 233 -13.59 15.92 -15.74
C ASP A 233 -12.37 15.00 -15.82
N LYS A 234 -11.17 15.55 -15.81
CA LYS A 234 -9.91 14.77 -15.76
C LYS A 234 -9.87 13.86 -14.51
N ILE A 235 -10.32 14.39 -13.35
CA ILE A 235 -10.47 13.60 -12.13
C ILE A 235 -11.47 12.44 -12.30
N LYS A 236 -12.62 12.67 -12.97
CA LYS A 236 -13.62 11.63 -13.23
C LYS A 236 -13.12 10.58 -14.22
N TYR A 237 -12.29 10.96 -15.19
CA TYR A 237 -11.65 10.00 -16.08
C TYR A 237 -10.70 9.07 -15.31
N LEU A 238 -9.84 9.62 -14.46
CA LEU A 238 -8.96 8.79 -13.61
C LEU A 238 -9.76 7.89 -12.67
N LEU A 239 -10.84 8.41 -12.05
CA LEU A 239 -11.75 7.60 -11.23
C LEU A 239 -12.30 6.41 -12.03
N SER A 240 -12.79 6.66 -13.25
CA SER A 240 -13.35 5.59 -14.10
C SER A 240 -12.31 4.53 -14.44
N ASP A 241 -11.07 4.93 -14.73
CA ASP A 241 -9.97 4.01 -15.00
C ASP A 241 -9.59 3.18 -13.76
N ILE A 242 -9.58 3.81 -12.58
CA ILE A 242 -9.34 3.12 -11.30
C ILE A 242 -10.44 2.09 -11.03
N GLU A 243 -11.72 2.49 -11.13
CA GLU A 243 -12.87 1.60 -10.91
C GLU A 243 -12.88 0.43 -11.89
N GLN A 244 -12.62 0.69 -13.17
CA GLN A 244 -12.59 -0.35 -14.20
C GLN A 244 -11.47 -1.36 -13.99
N PHE A 245 -10.29 -0.90 -13.60
CA PHE A 245 -9.11 -1.76 -13.51
C PHE A 245 -8.97 -2.44 -12.16
N PHE A 246 -9.11 -1.72 -11.05
CA PHE A 246 -8.97 -2.29 -9.71
C PHE A 246 -10.29 -2.87 -9.18
N GLY A 247 -11.44 -2.50 -9.75
CA GLY A 247 -12.76 -2.84 -9.27
C GLY A 247 -13.22 -1.89 -8.15
N ASN A 248 -14.29 -2.27 -7.46
CA ASN A 248 -14.92 -1.41 -6.43
C ASN A 248 -14.14 -1.34 -5.11
N GLY A 249 -12.87 -1.73 -5.09
CA GLY A 249 -12.03 -1.61 -3.89
C GLY A 249 -12.32 -2.61 -2.77
N ASP A 250 -13.28 -3.50 -2.94
CA ASP A 250 -13.56 -4.59 -1.98
C ASP A 250 -12.49 -5.69 -2.10
N LEU A 251 -11.32 -5.40 -1.56
CA LEU A 251 -10.15 -6.27 -1.57
C LEU A 251 -10.33 -7.37 -0.51
N LYS A 252 -10.96 -8.47 -0.89
CA LYS A 252 -11.03 -9.66 -0.03
C LYS A 252 -9.72 -10.42 -0.11
N VAL A 253 -8.84 -10.15 0.84
CA VAL A 253 -7.58 -10.88 0.97
C VAL A 253 -7.83 -12.22 1.66
N SER A 254 -7.45 -13.31 1.01
CA SER A 254 -7.56 -14.64 1.58
C SER A 254 -6.46 -14.89 2.63
N GLN A 255 -6.71 -15.84 3.54
CA GLN A 255 -5.70 -16.26 4.50
C GLN A 255 -4.46 -16.84 3.80
N LEU A 256 -4.66 -17.56 2.68
CA LEU A 256 -3.58 -18.15 1.89
C LEU A 256 -2.66 -17.08 1.28
N GLU A 257 -3.21 -15.95 0.84
CA GLU A 257 -2.40 -14.84 0.33
C GLU A 257 -1.57 -14.18 1.44
N LEU A 258 -2.09 -14.10 2.65
CA LEU A 258 -1.34 -13.59 3.80
C LEU A 258 -0.24 -14.55 4.29
N GLN A 259 -0.28 -15.81 3.92
CA GLN A 259 0.80 -16.76 4.20
C GLN A 259 1.98 -16.63 3.24
N LYS A 260 1.78 -16.03 2.07
CA LYS A 260 2.81 -15.82 1.05
C LYS A 260 3.49 -14.47 1.17
N PRO A 261 4.67 -14.28 0.60
CA PRO A 261 5.27 -12.97 0.41
C PRO A 261 4.34 -12.02 -0.32
N ARG A 262 4.48 -10.74 -0.06
CA ARG A 262 3.71 -9.69 -0.70
C ARG A 262 4.09 -9.56 -2.19
N GLU A 263 3.11 -9.57 -3.07
CA GLU A 263 3.29 -9.51 -4.51
C GLU A 263 2.36 -8.47 -5.13
N ILE A 264 2.80 -7.81 -6.18
CA ILE A 264 1.94 -6.88 -6.93
C ILE A 264 0.99 -7.70 -7.80
N VAL A 265 -0.30 -7.51 -7.60
CA VAL A 265 -1.37 -8.19 -8.34
C VAL A 265 -1.83 -7.35 -9.52
N LYS A 266 -1.92 -6.03 -9.34
CA LYS A 266 -2.29 -5.07 -10.38
C LYS A 266 -1.44 -3.81 -10.25
N ALA A 267 -1.08 -3.24 -11.38
CA ALA A 267 -0.34 -2.00 -11.48
C ALA A 267 -0.96 -1.10 -12.56
N MET A 268 -1.16 0.17 -12.26
CA MET A 268 -1.64 1.17 -13.23
C MET A 268 -0.62 2.29 -13.31
N LEU A 269 -0.05 2.48 -14.48
CA LEU A 269 0.83 3.60 -14.78
C LEU A 269 0.00 4.79 -15.23
N VAL A 270 0.04 5.85 -14.44
CA VAL A 270 -0.65 7.12 -14.69
C VAL A 270 0.36 8.12 -15.24
N VAL A 271 0.09 8.61 -16.46
CA VAL A 271 1.01 9.45 -17.21
C VAL A 271 0.38 10.80 -17.49
N ASN A 272 1.11 11.90 -17.26
CA ASN A 272 0.70 13.27 -17.56
C ASN A 272 -0.64 13.68 -16.88
N PHE A 273 -0.85 13.20 -15.65
CA PHE A 273 -2.06 13.58 -14.92
C PHE A 273 -1.91 14.93 -14.26
N GLU A 274 -0.83 15.16 -13.50
CA GLU A 274 -0.60 16.43 -12.80
C GLU A 274 0.17 17.41 -13.66
N ASP A 275 1.26 16.98 -14.25
CA ASP A 275 2.07 17.77 -15.17
C ASP A 275 2.08 17.12 -16.55
N ASP A 276 1.65 17.88 -17.53
CA ASP A 276 1.49 17.42 -18.92
C ASP A 276 2.50 18.10 -19.82
N ALA A 277 3.56 17.38 -20.16
CA ALA A 277 4.63 17.87 -21.00
C ALA A 277 4.16 18.26 -22.42
N THR A 278 2.96 17.82 -22.84
CA THR A 278 2.39 18.16 -24.14
C THR A 278 1.79 19.57 -24.20
N ASN A 279 1.57 20.23 -23.06
CA ASN A 279 0.99 21.58 -23.00
C ASN A 279 1.93 22.65 -23.57
N ASP A 280 3.23 22.48 -23.37
CA ASP A 280 4.25 23.46 -23.79
C ASP A 280 4.85 23.13 -25.16
N PHE A 281 4.35 22.08 -25.80
CA PHE A 281 4.94 21.54 -27.01
C PHE A 281 4.02 21.69 -28.22
N MET A 282 4.37 22.64 -29.11
CA MET A 282 3.73 22.71 -30.43
C MET A 282 4.37 21.68 -31.37
N ILE A 283 3.77 20.51 -31.44
CA ILE A 283 4.19 19.47 -32.38
C ILE A 283 3.67 19.84 -33.75
N THR A 284 4.58 20.01 -34.71
CA THR A 284 4.20 20.14 -36.10
C THR A 284 3.83 18.76 -36.70
N PRO A 285 2.97 18.69 -37.72
CA PRO A 285 2.65 17.40 -38.36
C PRO A 285 3.89 16.61 -38.81
N SER A 286 4.96 17.29 -39.23
CA SER A 286 6.23 16.68 -39.59
C SER A 286 7.02 16.08 -38.42
N ASP A 287 6.76 16.49 -37.20
CA ASP A 287 7.38 15.90 -36.02
C ASP A 287 6.72 14.58 -35.62
N LEU A 288 5.45 14.39 -36.01
CA LEU A 288 4.71 13.15 -35.74
C LEU A 288 5.12 12.00 -36.68
N GLU A 289 5.60 12.29 -37.90
CA GLU A 289 6.09 11.27 -38.82
C GLU A 289 7.40 10.60 -38.37
N ILE A 290 8.08 11.17 -37.35
CA ILE A 290 9.38 10.68 -36.85
C ILE A 290 9.25 10.14 -35.40
N GLY A 291 8.05 9.76 -34.98
CA GLY A 291 7.61 9.92 -33.67
C GLY A 291 7.58 8.78 -32.70
N ASP A 292 8.58 8.73 -31.86
CA ASP A 292 8.52 8.14 -30.54
C ASP A 292 8.19 9.26 -29.53
N SER A 293 7.14 9.13 -28.76
CA SER A 293 6.74 10.11 -27.74
C SER A 293 7.78 10.28 -26.60
N LEU A 294 8.67 9.31 -26.45
CA LEU A 294 9.78 9.38 -25.51
C LEU A 294 10.95 10.23 -26.04
N SER A 295 11.05 10.41 -27.38
CA SER A 295 12.13 11.16 -28.06
C SER A 295 11.57 11.86 -29.29
N CYS A 296 10.62 12.76 -29.11
CA CYS A 296 9.81 13.34 -30.16
C CYS A 296 10.53 14.47 -30.93
N GLY A 297 10.40 14.46 -32.26
CA GLY A 297 10.81 15.52 -33.13
C GLY A 297 12.31 15.76 -33.20
N ARG A 298 12.69 16.90 -33.86
CA ARG A 298 14.10 17.28 -34.03
C ARG A 298 14.77 17.65 -32.68
N GLN A 299 14.00 18.17 -31.75
CA GLN A 299 14.50 18.58 -30.42
C GLN A 299 14.59 17.40 -29.45
N LYS A 300 14.21 16.19 -29.88
CA LYS A 300 14.26 14.99 -29.02
C LYS A 300 13.58 15.19 -27.67
N MET A 301 12.41 15.79 -27.70
CA MET A 301 11.65 16.08 -26.47
C MET A 301 10.94 14.83 -25.97
N CYS A 302 10.97 14.61 -24.68
CA CYS A 302 10.15 13.60 -24.05
C CYS A 302 8.76 14.18 -23.70
N LEU A 303 7.70 13.56 -24.19
CA LEU A 303 6.32 14.03 -23.97
C LEU A 303 5.73 13.54 -22.64
N ILE A 304 6.55 12.99 -21.76
CA ILE A 304 6.14 12.55 -20.42
C ILE A 304 6.58 13.57 -19.37
N GLY A 305 5.60 14.20 -18.71
CA GLY A 305 5.78 15.09 -17.58
C GLY A 305 5.66 14.33 -16.26
N SER A 306 4.44 14.23 -15.71
CA SER A 306 4.22 13.47 -14.46
C SER A 306 4.05 11.98 -14.72
N LEU A 307 4.52 11.17 -13.75
CA LEU A 307 4.52 9.73 -13.83
C LEU A 307 4.31 9.12 -12.46
N GLU A 308 3.20 8.43 -12.26
CA GLU A 308 2.83 7.78 -11.01
C GLU A 308 2.43 6.33 -11.24
N LEU A 309 2.82 5.44 -10.34
CA LEU A 309 2.45 4.03 -10.36
C LEU A 309 1.48 3.72 -9.20
N LEU A 310 0.25 3.42 -9.54
CA LEU A 310 -0.72 2.86 -8.60
C LEU A 310 -0.57 1.34 -8.58
N THR A 311 -0.38 0.74 -7.42
CA THR A 311 -0.28 -0.70 -7.28
C THR A 311 -1.24 -1.24 -6.24
N LEU A 312 -1.74 -2.44 -6.50
CA LEU A 312 -2.46 -3.28 -5.57
C LEU A 312 -1.65 -4.56 -5.35
N ASN A 313 -1.35 -4.87 -4.11
CA ASN A 313 -0.64 -6.10 -3.78
C ASN A 313 -1.57 -7.21 -3.24
N SER A 314 -1.01 -8.42 -3.11
CA SER A 314 -1.73 -9.62 -2.64
C SER A 314 -2.24 -9.51 -1.19
N TRP A 315 -1.73 -8.55 -0.39
CA TRP A 315 -2.22 -8.29 0.97
C TRP A 315 -3.30 -7.21 1.01
N GLY A 316 -3.75 -6.73 -0.16
CA GLY A 316 -4.79 -5.72 -0.26
C GLY A 316 -4.32 -4.30 0.02
N GLU A 317 -3.02 -4.05 -0.01
CA GLU A 317 -2.48 -2.71 0.16
C GLU A 317 -2.42 -1.99 -1.19
N ILE A 318 -2.77 -0.71 -1.17
CA ILE A 318 -2.71 0.17 -2.33
C ILE A 318 -1.59 1.18 -2.12
N ASN A 319 -0.78 1.36 -3.14
CA ASN A 319 0.29 2.33 -3.14
C ASN A 319 0.17 3.27 -4.34
N CYS A 320 0.57 4.52 -4.13
CA CYS A 320 0.80 5.50 -5.18
C CYS A 320 2.26 5.94 -5.12
N ILE A 321 3.05 5.53 -6.09
CA ILE A 321 4.49 5.77 -6.16
C ILE A 321 4.73 6.85 -7.19
N PRO A 322 5.12 8.09 -6.80
CA PRO A 322 5.51 9.12 -7.74
C PRO A 322 6.94 8.88 -8.22
N TYR A 323 7.17 9.11 -9.50
CA TYR A 323 8.50 9.08 -10.11
C TYR A 323 8.98 10.49 -10.43
N PRO A 324 10.31 10.72 -10.47
CA PRO A 324 10.86 11.98 -10.95
C PRO A 324 10.40 12.29 -12.38
N GLN A 325 10.28 13.56 -12.71
CA GLN A 325 9.95 13.98 -14.06
C GLN A 325 11.07 13.66 -15.06
N GLY A 326 10.70 13.45 -16.31
CA GLY A 326 11.62 13.26 -17.43
C GLY A 326 12.30 11.89 -17.46
N GLU A 327 13.48 11.89 -18.05
CA GLU A 327 14.24 10.67 -18.40
C GLU A 327 14.48 9.74 -17.21
N VAL A 328 14.88 10.28 -16.04
CA VAL A 328 15.19 9.49 -14.85
C VAL A 328 13.99 8.71 -14.37
N GLY A 329 12.81 9.32 -14.32
CA GLY A 329 11.59 8.64 -13.87
C GLY A 329 11.15 7.54 -14.82
N ILE A 330 11.27 7.79 -16.13
CA ILE A 330 10.94 6.79 -17.16
C ILE A 330 11.85 5.57 -17.04
N LEU A 331 13.15 5.78 -16.90
CA LEU A 331 14.10 4.69 -16.76
C LEU A 331 13.86 3.89 -15.47
N GLN A 332 13.60 4.58 -14.36
CA GLN A 332 13.29 3.93 -13.09
C GLN A 332 12.04 3.05 -13.18
N ILE A 333 10.96 3.58 -13.77
CA ILE A 333 9.72 2.81 -13.89
C ILE A 333 9.88 1.66 -14.88
N LEU A 334 10.53 1.85 -16.01
CA LEU A 334 10.78 0.78 -16.97
C LEU A 334 11.60 -0.35 -16.34
N ALA A 335 12.71 -0.01 -15.66
CA ALA A 335 13.53 -1.00 -14.98
C ALA A 335 12.76 -1.79 -13.90
N LEU A 336 11.77 -1.17 -13.25
CA LEU A 336 10.96 -1.82 -12.24
C LEU A 336 9.90 -2.75 -12.83
N ILE A 337 9.06 -2.22 -13.72
CA ILE A 337 7.85 -2.93 -14.18
C ILE A 337 8.14 -4.12 -15.08
N VAL A 338 9.27 -4.09 -15.79
CA VAL A 338 9.67 -5.20 -16.68
C VAL A 338 10.22 -6.42 -15.96
N GLN A 339 10.41 -6.35 -14.65
CA GLN A 339 10.91 -7.49 -13.87
C GLN A 339 9.78 -8.48 -13.56
N PRO A 340 9.82 -9.74 -14.05
CA PRO A 340 8.75 -10.71 -13.78
C PRO A 340 8.53 -11.03 -12.30
N GLN A 341 9.58 -10.82 -11.48
CA GLN A 341 9.53 -11.00 -10.03
C GLN A 341 8.68 -9.92 -9.35
N ILE A 342 8.59 -8.74 -9.96
CA ILE A 342 7.84 -7.59 -9.42
C ILE A 342 6.37 -7.66 -9.80
N LEU A 343 6.05 -7.80 -11.09
CA LEU A 343 4.67 -7.79 -11.58
C LEU A 343 4.07 -9.18 -11.82
N LYS A 344 4.83 -10.26 -11.64
CA LYS A 344 4.38 -11.62 -11.89
C LYS A 344 3.62 -11.82 -13.20
N TYR A 345 4.33 -11.93 -14.26
CA TYR A 345 3.80 -12.29 -15.57
C TYR A 345 4.65 -13.42 -16.19
N SER A 346 4.08 -14.14 -17.14
CA SER A 346 4.89 -15.01 -18.00
C SER A 346 5.83 -14.15 -18.83
N LYS A 347 7.03 -14.63 -19.13
CA LYS A 347 8.04 -13.86 -19.92
C LYS A 347 7.61 -13.59 -21.37
N GLU A 348 6.34 -13.76 -21.68
CA GLU A 348 5.75 -13.35 -22.95
C GLU A 348 5.47 -11.84 -22.95
N PRO A 349 5.91 -11.08 -23.97
CA PRO A 349 5.80 -9.62 -23.97
C PRO A 349 4.39 -9.07 -23.76
N GLN A 350 3.38 -9.78 -24.21
CA GLN A 350 1.99 -9.36 -24.07
C GLN A 350 1.41 -9.65 -22.67
N ALA A 351 1.94 -10.66 -21.98
CA ALA A 351 1.38 -11.11 -20.71
C ALA A 351 1.51 -10.06 -19.57
N ILE A 352 2.47 -9.16 -19.65
CA ILE A 352 2.65 -8.08 -18.67
C ILE A 352 1.40 -7.20 -18.56
N PHE A 353 0.67 -6.99 -19.68
CA PHE A 353 -0.51 -6.12 -19.69
C PHE A 353 -1.76 -6.74 -19.07
N ASN A 354 -1.71 -8.01 -18.63
CA ASN A 354 -2.72 -8.60 -17.77
C ASN A 354 -2.64 -8.03 -16.34
N THR A 355 -1.44 -7.63 -15.94
CA THR A 355 -1.16 -7.07 -14.60
C THR A 355 -0.97 -5.56 -14.64
N LEU A 356 -0.46 -5.01 -15.75
CA LEU A 356 -0.16 -3.59 -15.94
C LEU A 356 -1.15 -2.93 -16.89
N LYS A 357 -1.74 -1.80 -16.47
CA LYS A 357 -2.52 -0.89 -17.33
C LYS A 357 -1.78 0.45 -17.45
N ILE A 358 -1.66 0.98 -18.66
CA ILE A 358 -1.10 2.31 -18.92
C ILE A 358 -2.23 3.28 -19.26
N CYS A 359 -2.29 4.40 -18.53
CA CYS A 359 -3.28 5.45 -18.72
C CYS A 359 -2.56 6.79 -18.92
N SER A 360 -2.67 7.37 -20.11
CA SER A 360 -2.19 8.71 -20.40
C SER A 360 -3.32 9.73 -20.25
N TYR A 361 -3.05 10.85 -19.59
CA TYR A 361 -3.99 11.96 -19.39
C TYR A 361 -3.53 13.23 -20.08
N SER A 362 -2.66 13.08 -21.06
CA SER A 362 -2.18 14.19 -21.89
C SER A 362 -3.32 14.86 -22.65
N ASN A 363 -3.24 16.16 -22.79
CA ASN A 363 -4.21 16.95 -23.57
C ASN A 363 -4.07 16.67 -25.06
N SER A 364 -2.85 16.45 -25.51
CA SER A 364 -2.55 16.03 -26.89
C SER A 364 -1.77 14.70 -26.89
N HIS A 365 -1.80 13.98 -28.01
CA HIS A 365 -1.00 12.76 -28.26
C HIS A 365 -1.20 11.60 -27.25
N ARG A 366 -2.33 11.60 -26.54
CA ARG A 366 -2.67 10.60 -25.51
C ARG A 366 -2.50 9.15 -25.97
N VAL A 367 -2.99 8.85 -27.18
CA VAL A 367 -2.95 7.49 -27.74
C VAL A 367 -1.53 7.12 -28.13
N LEU A 368 -0.79 8.05 -28.71
CA LEU A 368 0.61 7.86 -29.10
C LEU A 368 1.48 7.55 -27.89
N ILE A 369 1.42 8.38 -26.85
CA ILE A 369 2.20 8.19 -25.62
C ILE A 369 1.93 6.81 -25.00
N LYS A 370 0.66 6.42 -24.93
CA LYS A 370 0.30 5.09 -24.43
C LYS A 370 0.90 3.98 -25.29
N TYR A 371 0.74 4.09 -26.63
CA TYR A 371 1.23 3.10 -27.56
C TYR A 371 2.76 2.93 -27.50
N ASP A 372 3.50 4.04 -27.47
CA ASP A 372 4.96 4.02 -27.45
C ASP A 372 5.50 3.42 -26.14
N LEU A 373 4.88 3.78 -25.00
CA LEU A 373 5.22 3.14 -23.72
C LEU A 373 4.94 1.64 -23.73
N GLU A 374 3.78 1.23 -24.27
CA GLU A 374 3.47 -0.20 -24.38
C GLU A 374 4.43 -0.91 -25.34
N ALA A 375 4.81 -0.27 -26.45
CA ALA A 375 5.78 -0.82 -27.40
C ALA A 375 7.17 -0.96 -26.77
N THR A 376 7.63 0.08 -26.06
CA THR A 376 8.92 0.05 -25.35
C THR A 376 8.95 -1.06 -24.29
N ILE A 377 7.89 -1.18 -23.49
CA ILE A 377 7.79 -2.25 -22.48
C ILE A 377 7.82 -3.63 -23.13
N ARG A 378 7.06 -3.83 -24.22
CA ARG A 378 7.08 -5.10 -24.98
C ARG A 378 8.46 -5.41 -25.52
N GLY A 379 9.13 -4.42 -26.10
CA GLY A 379 10.49 -4.57 -26.61
C GLY A 379 11.49 -4.97 -25.52
N ILE A 380 11.41 -4.33 -24.35
CA ILE A 380 12.28 -4.69 -23.23
C ILE A 380 11.96 -6.10 -22.70
N VAL A 381 10.68 -6.47 -22.59
CA VAL A 381 10.28 -7.81 -22.15
C VAL A 381 10.69 -8.89 -23.16
N SER A 382 10.75 -8.56 -24.46
CA SER A 382 11.21 -9.51 -25.48
C SER A 382 12.66 -9.97 -25.28
N CYS A 383 13.47 -9.18 -24.55
CA CYS A 383 14.84 -9.59 -24.18
C CYS A 383 14.89 -10.88 -23.34
N TYR A 384 13.78 -11.31 -22.73
CA TYR A 384 13.70 -12.60 -22.04
C TYR A 384 13.51 -13.79 -23.01
N SER A 385 13.19 -13.55 -24.26
CA SER A 385 13.09 -14.60 -25.27
C SER A 385 14.51 -14.98 -25.75
N GLU A 386 14.72 -16.27 -26.04
CA GLU A 386 16.05 -16.87 -26.26
C GLU A 386 16.83 -16.32 -27.48
N TYR A 387 16.20 -15.54 -28.33
CA TYR A 387 16.77 -15.13 -29.62
C TYR A 387 17.07 -13.63 -29.75
N GLU A 388 16.51 -12.77 -28.92
CA GLU A 388 16.79 -11.33 -28.94
C GLU A 388 17.51 -10.93 -27.67
N SER A 389 18.81 -10.73 -27.79
CA SER A 389 19.63 -10.40 -26.63
C SER A 389 19.44 -8.99 -26.11
N ASN A 390 19.07 -8.01 -26.97
CA ASN A 390 19.10 -6.59 -26.64
C ASN A 390 17.94 -5.83 -27.30
N TYR A 391 17.38 -4.87 -26.58
CA TYR A 391 16.39 -3.93 -27.12
C TYR A 391 16.88 -2.49 -26.94
N VAL A 392 16.90 -1.72 -28.04
CA VAL A 392 17.37 -0.34 -28.04
C VAL A 392 16.19 0.62 -28.15
N PHE A 393 16.15 1.63 -27.30
CA PHE A 393 15.12 2.67 -27.30
C PHE A 393 15.73 4.04 -26.93
N ALA A 394 15.02 5.11 -27.25
CA ALA A 394 15.46 6.45 -26.95
C ALA A 394 14.57 7.12 -25.89
N VAL A 395 15.16 7.94 -25.01
CA VAL A 395 14.42 8.84 -24.13
C VAL A 395 15.10 10.20 -24.17
N GLY A 396 14.38 11.21 -24.64
CA GLY A 396 14.98 12.52 -24.90
C GLY A 396 16.13 12.43 -25.90
N HIS A 397 17.26 13.00 -25.57
CA HIS A 397 18.46 12.97 -26.43
C HIS A 397 19.30 11.70 -26.28
N ASN A 398 18.98 10.83 -25.34
CA ASN A 398 19.77 9.68 -25.00
C ASN A 398 19.17 8.39 -25.55
N THR A 399 20.05 7.46 -25.92
CA THR A 399 19.68 6.11 -26.35
C THR A 399 20.06 5.11 -25.26
N TYR A 400 19.20 4.16 -25.04
CA TYR A 400 19.34 3.12 -24.03
C TYR A 400 19.24 1.74 -24.64
N GLU A 401 19.94 0.81 -24.03
CA GLU A 401 19.92 -0.60 -24.39
C GLU A 401 19.46 -1.41 -23.17
N ALA A 402 18.40 -2.16 -23.33
CA ALA A 402 17.94 -3.13 -22.35
C ALA A 402 18.44 -4.52 -22.72
N LYS A 403 18.97 -5.26 -21.76
CA LYS A 403 19.41 -6.66 -21.91
C LYS A 403 19.16 -7.44 -20.62
N VAL A 404 19.07 -8.75 -20.75
CA VAL A 404 18.98 -9.65 -19.59
C VAL A 404 20.39 -9.95 -19.10
N ASP A 405 20.67 -9.71 -17.84
CA ASP A 405 21.92 -10.06 -17.18
C ASP A 405 21.98 -11.55 -16.80
N ASP A 406 23.15 -12.05 -16.41
CA ASP A 406 23.40 -13.44 -16.01
C ASP A 406 22.45 -13.91 -14.90
N ASP A 407 22.01 -12.99 -14.01
CA ASP A 407 21.04 -13.24 -12.95
C ASP A 407 19.57 -13.34 -13.45
N GLY A 408 19.35 -13.22 -14.76
CA GLY A 408 18.00 -13.25 -15.35
C GLY A 408 17.17 -12.00 -15.09
N THR A 409 17.81 -10.87 -14.82
CA THR A 409 17.17 -9.58 -14.62
C THR A 409 17.41 -8.67 -15.81
N VAL A 410 16.43 -7.82 -16.15
CA VAL A 410 16.64 -6.81 -17.19
C VAL A 410 17.42 -5.64 -16.62
N VAL A 411 18.51 -5.30 -17.28
CA VAL A 411 19.32 -4.11 -16.99
C VAL A 411 19.24 -3.16 -18.17
N ILE A 412 19.05 -1.87 -17.87
CA ILE A 412 18.99 -0.81 -18.87
C ILE A 412 20.27 0.01 -18.78
N HIS A 413 21.03 0.04 -19.85
CA HIS A 413 22.27 0.81 -19.96
C HIS A 413 22.11 1.98 -20.90
N LYS A 414 22.79 3.10 -20.60
CA LYS A 414 22.90 4.19 -21.56
C LYS A 414 23.83 3.78 -22.70
N ASN A 415 23.31 3.77 -23.92
CA ASN A 415 24.12 3.47 -25.08
C ASN A 415 24.85 4.72 -25.54
N SER A 416 26.12 4.83 -25.20
CA SER A 416 26.98 5.90 -25.70
C SER A 416 27.60 5.49 -27.03
N LEU A 417 26.98 5.83 -28.14
CA LEU A 417 27.57 5.66 -29.49
C LEU A 417 28.87 6.48 -29.66
N PHE A 418 29.22 7.33 -28.71
CA PHE A 418 30.45 8.12 -28.72
C PHE A 418 31.16 8.05 -27.38
N ARG A 419 32.25 7.27 -27.35
CA ARG A 419 33.26 7.08 -26.29
C ARG A 419 32.82 6.28 -25.07
N ALA A 420 33.38 5.08 -25.04
CA ALA A 420 33.54 4.26 -23.86
C ALA A 420 34.30 5.01 -22.75
N ASN A 421 33.57 5.47 -21.75
CA ASN A 421 34.10 5.53 -20.40
C ASN A 421 33.28 4.51 -19.61
N GLU A 422 33.93 3.45 -19.21
CA GLU A 422 33.39 2.32 -18.45
C GLU A 422 32.80 2.70 -17.06
N ASP A 423 32.80 3.97 -16.71
CA ASP A 423 32.41 4.47 -15.39
C ASP A 423 30.95 4.93 -15.27
N GLU A 424 30.16 4.97 -16.36
CA GLU A 424 28.75 5.36 -16.32
C GLU A 424 27.80 4.18 -16.53
N ILE A 425 28.07 3.06 -15.90
CA ILE A 425 27.05 2.03 -15.69
C ILE A 425 26.08 2.60 -14.67
N MET A 426 25.02 3.20 -15.17
CA MET A 426 23.90 3.65 -14.38
C MET A 426 23.12 2.42 -13.92
N VAL A 427 23.65 1.72 -12.91
CA VAL A 427 22.89 0.71 -12.19
C VAL A 427 21.74 1.46 -11.53
N LEU A 428 20.54 1.35 -12.09
CA LEU A 428 19.34 2.03 -11.62
C LEU A 428 19.00 1.73 -10.15
N SER A 429 19.61 0.70 -9.58
CA SER A 429 19.61 0.36 -8.15
C SER A 429 20.22 1.44 -7.24
N LYS A 430 21.02 2.39 -7.76
CA LYS A 430 21.62 3.46 -6.96
C LYS A 430 20.72 4.67 -6.75
N PHE A 431 19.60 4.77 -7.46
CA PHE A 431 18.72 5.93 -7.37
C PHE A 431 17.60 5.79 -6.34
N GLY A 432 17.91 5.39 -5.11
CA GLY A 432 17.03 5.59 -3.95
C GLY A 432 15.61 5.02 -4.05
N MET A 433 15.34 4.26 -5.10
CA MET A 433 14.10 3.51 -5.23
C MET A 433 14.26 2.20 -4.51
N ARG A 434 13.30 1.89 -3.73
CA ARG A 434 13.11 0.70 -2.94
C ARG A 434 12.70 -0.53 -3.74
N PRO A 435 13.31 -0.96 -4.72
CA PRO A 435 13.27 -2.38 -5.00
C PRO A 435 14.69 -2.91 -5.02
N GLU A 436 15.39 -2.61 -4.00
CA GLU A 436 16.34 -3.56 -3.47
C GLU A 436 15.59 -4.86 -3.12
N TYR A 437 14.39 -4.97 -3.68
CA TYR A 437 13.57 -6.15 -3.74
C TYR A 437 14.31 -7.19 -4.55
N ALA A 438 15.10 -7.95 -3.85
CA ALA A 438 15.44 -9.31 -4.24
C ALA A 438 16.32 -9.52 -5.49
N LEU A 439 16.72 -8.51 -6.24
CA LEU A 439 17.53 -8.75 -7.44
C LEU A 439 18.95 -9.21 -7.14
N GLN A 440 19.43 -8.98 -5.93
CA GLN A 440 20.75 -9.44 -5.45
C GLN A 440 20.66 -10.24 -4.15
N VAL A 441 19.47 -10.70 -3.77
CA VAL A 441 19.31 -11.50 -2.56
C VAL A 441 19.56 -12.96 -2.90
N PRO A 442 20.52 -13.63 -2.26
CA PRO A 442 20.77 -15.06 -2.46
C PRO A 442 19.50 -15.89 -2.28
N ALA A 443 19.31 -16.90 -3.11
CA ALA A 443 18.13 -17.77 -3.05
C ALA A 443 17.94 -18.35 -1.64
N VAL A 444 19.02 -18.73 -0.98
CA VAL A 444 19.00 -19.27 0.38
C VAL A 444 18.40 -18.30 1.41
N VAL A 445 18.57 -17.00 1.24
CA VAL A 445 17.94 -16.00 2.13
C VAL A 445 16.42 -15.99 1.93
N ARG A 446 15.97 -16.09 0.69
CA ARG A 446 14.54 -16.17 0.34
C ARG A 446 13.90 -17.45 0.85
N ASP A 447 14.61 -18.56 0.70
CA ASP A 447 14.14 -19.90 1.10
C ASP A 447 14.04 -20.06 2.62
N HIS A 448 14.90 -19.34 3.37
CA HIS A 448 14.88 -19.33 4.84
C HIS A 448 14.06 -18.19 5.44
N ALA A 449 13.48 -17.32 4.63
CA ALA A 449 12.67 -16.22 5.11
C ALA A 449 11.44 -16.75 5.84
N SER A 450 11.34 -16.46 7.13
CA SER A 450 10.20 -16.82 7.97
C SER A 450 9.22 -15.66 8.11
N ILE A 451 7.95 -15.99 8.12
CA ILE A 451 6.86 -15.03 8.20
C ILE A 451 6.77 -14.46 9.62
N GLY A 452 6.66 -13.13 9.72
CA GLY A 452 6.40 -12.45 10.99
C GLY A 452 7.61 -12.35 11.91
N VAL A 453 8.82 -12.66 11.44
CA VAL A 453 10.07 -12.59 12.19
C VAL A 453 11.05 -11.67 11.48
N ILE A 454 11.81 -10.89 12.24
CA ILE A 454 12.93 -10.13 11.68
C ILE A 454 14.13 -11.08 11.63
N GLN A 455 14.71 -11.22 10.44
CA GLN A 455 15.85 -12.10 10.21
C GLN A 455 17.01 -11.31 9.60
N TYR A 456 18.19 -11.52 10.14
CA TYR A 456 19.43 -10.91 9.69
C TYR A 456 20.34 -11.99 9.10
N PHE A 457 20.68 -11.85 7.82
CA PHE A 457 21.57 -12.76 7.11
C PHE A 457 22.88 -12.04 6.80
N PHE A 458 23.96 -12.49 7.39
CA PHE A 458 25.29 -11.91 7.25
C PHE A 458 26.09 -12.69 6.23
N LYS A 459 26.63 -12.00 5.24
CA LYS A 459 27.58 -12.53 4.29
C LYS A 459 28.94 -11.90 4.54
N LYS A 460 29.97 -12.71 4.67
CA LYS A 460 31.35 -12.23 4.76
C LYS A 460 31.88 -12.08 3.34
N ASP A 461 32.24 -10.87 2.97
CA ASP A 461 33.06 -10.60 1.78
C ASP A 461 34.52 -10.51 2.22
N GLU A 462 35.50 -10.46 1.31
CA GLU A 462 36.94 -10.55 1.65
C GLU A 462 37.32 -9.64 2.83
N ASP A 463 37.06 -8.32 2.75
CA ASP A 463 37.40 -7.34 3.78
C ASP A 463 36.19 -6.62 4.37
N SER A 464 34.98 -7.06 4.07
CA SER A 464 33.74 -6.37 4.44
C SER A 464 32.61 -7.36 4.75
N TRP A 465 31.50 -6.82 5.21
CA TRP A 465 30.27 -7.59 5.44
C TRP A 465 29.14 -7.02 4.59
N SER A 466 28.34 -7.92 4.05
CA SER A 466 27.05 -7.62 3.46
C SER A 466 25.96 -8.23 4.32
N ILE A 467 24.82 -7.55 4.43
CA ILE A 467 23.72 -8.00 5.27
C ILE A 467 22.42 -7.86 4.52
N TYR A 468 21.63 -8.91 4.62
CA TYR A 468 20.26 -8.95 4.15
C TYR A 468 19.37 -8.97 5.38
N ILE A 469 18.49 -7.97 5.52
CA ILE A 469 17.52 -7.90 6.60
C ILE A 469 16.16 -8.21 6.01
N VAL A 470 15.58 -9.31 6.46
CA VAL A 470 14.20 -9.68 6.11
C VAL A 470 13.31 -9.21 7.26
N ASN A 471 12.39 -8.31 6.97
CA ASN A 471 11.44 -7.83 7.97
C ASN A 471 10.21 -8.76 8.08
N GLU A 472 9.31 -8.46 8.99
CA GLU A 472 8.10 -9.26 9.25
C GLU A 472 7.15 -9.37 8.03
N ARG A 473 7.37 -8.54 7.01
CA ARG A 473 6.62 -8.54 5.74
C ARG A 473 7.32 -9.29 4.63
N ASN A 474 8.45 -9.94 4.93
CA ASN A 474 9.36 -10.51 3.94
C ASN A 474 9.94 -9.48 2.94
N GLU A 475 9.99 -8.20 3.33
CA GLU A 475 10.75 -7.21 2.57
C GLU A 475 12.22 -7.34 2.96
N VAL A 476 13.10 -7.33 1.96
CA VAL A 476 14.54 -7.45 2.19
C VAL A 476 15.20 -6.09 2.01
N LYS A 477 15.97 -5.66 3.00
CA LYS A 477 16.90 -4.52 2.91
C LYS A 477 18.32 -5.07 2.85
N THR A 478 19.13 -4.54 1.93
CA THR A 478 20.52 -4.97 1.76
C THR A 478 21.45 -3.84 2.13
N PHE A 479 22.46 -4.16 2.96
CA PHE A 479 23.58 -3.26 3.26
C PHE A 479 24.87 -3.95 2.86
N THR A 480 25.68 -3.28 2.07
CA THR A 480 26.93 -3.84 1.53
C THR A 480 28.14 -3.03 1.96
N LYS A 481 29.32 -3.68 1.89
CA LYS A 481 30.64 -3.04 2.10
C LYS A 481 30.85 -2.45 3.50
N PHE A 482 30.26 -3.02 4.53
CA PHE A 482 30.53 -2.62 5.90
C PHE A 482 31.91 -3.09 6.36
N LYS A 483 32.81 -2.16 6.68
CA LYS A 483 34.14 -2.45 7.22
C LYS A 483 34.10 -2.43 8.75
N GLY A 484 34.33 -3.54 9.39
CA GLY A 484 34.34 -3.65 10.84
C GLY A 484 34.08 -5.05 11.37
N SER A 485 34.07 -5.21 12.68
CA SER A 485 33.75 -6.50 13.30
C SER A 485 32.24 -6.77 13.22
N ARG A 486 31.88 -8.06 13.20
CA ARG A 486 30.49 -8.52 13.23
C ARG A 486 29.68 -7.89 14.37
N SER A 487 30.26 -7.79 15.57
CA SER A 487 29.58 -7.21 16.73
C SER A 487 29.28 -5.70 16.57
N LYS A 488 30.20 -4.93 15.95
CA LYS A 488 29.94 -3.52 15.64
C LYS A 488 28.82 -3.37 14.63
N LEU A 489 28.76 -4.28 13.67
CA LEU A 489 27.74 -4.28 12.65
C LEU A 489 26.35 -4.59 13.22
N VAL A 490 26.24 -5.63 14.06
CA VAL A 490 25.01 -5.98 14.77
C VAL A 490 24.50 -4.79 15.59
N ASN A 491 25.39 -4.12 16.33
CA ASN A 491 25.02 -2.94 17.10
C ASN A 491 24.56 -1.76 16.23
N ALA A 492 25.19 -1.55 15.08
CA ALA A 492 24.80 -0.51 14.14
C ALA A 492 23.40 -0.78 13.54
N ILE A 493 23.12 -2.03 13.18
CA ILE A 493 21.83 -2.43 12.62
C ILE A 493 20.72 -2.34 13.67
N ASN A 494 20.97 -2.80 14.89
CA ASN A 494 19.99 -2.72 15.96
C ASN A 494 19.64 -1.27 16.27
N ARG A 495 20.61 -0.35 16.24
CA ARG A 495 20.36 1.08 16.38
C ARG A 495 19.54 1.64 15.22
N TYR A 496 19.88 1.28 13.99
CA TYR A 496 19.17 1.73 12.81
C TYR A 496 17.70 1.28 12.84
N TYR A 497 17.46 0.02 13.19
CA TYR A 497 16.12 -0.54 13.25
C TYR A 497 15.30 0.07 14.40
N THR A 498 15.93 0.34 15.53
CA THR A 498 15.31 1.05 16.66
C THR A 498 14.93 2.48 16.26
N GLN A 499 15.80 3.19 15.54
CA GLN A 499 15.52 4.55 15.08
C GLN A 499 14.42 4.60 14.00
N GLU A 500 14.40 3.64 13.07
CA GLU A 500 13.28 3.54 12.10
C GLU A 500 11.96 3.19 12.80
N SER A 501 11.99 2.33 13.81
CA SER A 501 10.81 1.99 14.60
C SER A 501 10.33 3.14 15.46
N GLU A 502 11.23 4.02 15.94
CA GLU A 502 10.88 5.24 16.69
C GLU A 502 10.09 6.25 15.86
N ASN A 503 10.27 6.26 14.55
CA ASN A 503 9.56 7.13 13.62
C ASN A 503 8.26 6.53 13.07
N SER A 504 7.96 5.27 13.36
CA SER A 504 6.73 4.60 12.95
C SER A 504 5.76 4.47 14.12
N SER A 505 4.48 4.71 13.86
CA SER A 505 3.42 4.49 14.85
C SER A 505 3.29 3.03 15.31
N LEU A 506 4.12 2.15 14.76
CA LEU A 506 4.18 0.70 15.01
C LEU A 506 5.36 0.27 15.89
N GLN A 507 5.99 1.18 16.60
CA GLN A 507 7.14 0.95 17.51
C GLN A 507 7.10 -0.29 18.41
N VAL A 508 6.03 -1.05 18.41
CA VAL A 508 5.73 -1.96 19.50
C VAL A 508 5.53 -3.40 19.06
N LEU A 509 5.71 -3.75 17.78
CA LEU A 509 5.46 -5.10 17.30
C LEU A 509 6.69 -6.02 17.25
N ASN A 510 7.85 -5.57 17.68
CA ASN A 510 9.04 -6.41 17.84
C ASN A 510 8.89 -7.38 19.02
N PHE A 511 7.91 -8.29 18.95
CA PHE A 511 7.75 -9.34 19.96
C PHE A 511 8.53 -10.60 19.63
N ASN A 512 8.94 -10.76 18.38
CA ASN A 512 9.76 -11.88 17.98
C ASN A 512 11.22 -11.49 18.16
N LEU A 513 11.96 -12.29 18.91
CA LEU A 513 13.40 -12.15 18.99
C LEU A 513 13.99 -12.21 17.57
N PRO A 514 14.77 -11.22 17.16
CA PRO A 514 15.38 -11.24 15.85
C PRO A 514 16.27 -12.49 15.71
N GLN A 515 16.20 -13.11 14.54
CA GLN A 515 17.00 -14.28 14.21
C GLN A 515 18.21 -13.86 13.41
N TYR A 516 19.35 -14.47 13.70
CA TYR A 516 20.62 -14.14 13.06
C TYR A 516 21.21 -15.37 12.37
N PHE A 517 21.61 -15.19 11.11
CA PHE A 517 22.17 -16.23 10.27
C PHE A 517 23.47 -15.76 9.61
N ILE A 518 24.40 -16.67 9.38
CA ILE A 518 25.57 -16.45 8.54
C ILE A 518 25.43 -17.29 7.29
N LEU A 519 25.60 -16.67 6.13
CA LEU A 519 25.67 -17.36 4.86
C LEU A 519 27.03 -18.08 4.75
N SER A 520 27.00 -19.25 4.15
CA SER A 520 28.21 -19.92 3.69
C SER A 520 28.85 -19.13 2.54
N ASP A 521 30.17 -19.37 2.31
CA ASP A 521 30.92 -18.66 1.26
C ASP A 521 30.35 -18.93 -0.15
N ASP A 522 29.77 -20.10 -0.37
CA ASP A 522 29.08 -20.50 -1.61
C ASP A 522 27.66 -19.97 -1.74
N GLN A 523 27.16 -19.27 -0.71
CA GLN A 523 25.80 -18.73 -0.61
C GLN A 523 24.66 -19.75 -0.78
N GLN A 524 24.92 -21.02 -0.55
CA GLN A 524 23.93 -22.10 -0.68
C GLN A 524 23.31 -22.51 0.65
N THR A 525 23.99 -22.25 1.75
CA THR A 525 23.52 -22.63 3.08
C THR A 525 23.59 -21.47 4.07
N VAL A 526 22.77 -21.53 5.11
CA VAL A 526 22.81 -20.59 6.23
C VAL A 526 22.98 -21.34 7.55
N LYS A 527 23.71 -20.73 8.48
CA LYS A 527 23.89 -21.24 9.83
C LYS A 527 23.37 -20.22 10.83
N PRO A 528 22.45 -20.60 11.75
CA PRO A 528 22.01 -19.69 12.81
C PRO A 528 23.18 -19.41 13.77
N PHE A 529 23.16 -18.21 14.35
CA PHE A 529 24.07 -17.87 15.45
C PHE A 529 23.38 -16.98 16.47
N THR A 530 23.80 -17.08 17.70
CA THR A 530 23.41 -16.19 18.80
C THR A 530 24.41 -15.05 18.93
N ILE A 531 23.93 -13.87 19.25
CA ILE A 531 24.76 -12.68 19.51
C ILE A 531 25.23 -12.69 20.95
#